data_6b22aeec3e4c70605e432065354b3644
#
_entry.id   6b22aeec3e4c70605e432065354b3644
#
_cell.length_a   1.000
_cell.length_b   1.000
_cell.length_c   1.000
_cell.angle_alpha   90.00
_cell.angle_beta   90.00
_cell.angle_gamma   90.00
#
_symmetry.space_group_name_H-M   'P 1'
#
loop_
_entity.id
_entity.type
_entity.pdbx_description
1 polymer ?
#
loop_
_entity_poly.entity_id
_entity_poly.type
_entity_poly.pdbx_seq_one_letter_code
_entity_poly.pdbx_strand_id
1 'polypeptide(L)'
;MKKKIFIIISLLFNSLTFYAQQDLIPKDSNLPFNEWSKDVIDKANTCKDNQKLTEEERRVFFYCNLARTNGDLFARTFLKYYLANNIVDGNYATTLERDLKKIANFPMFQANDDLIKIAVDHASNMGKTGKIGHDNFDKRYSNAMKKFGGVAENCDYGNETGFEIVMSLLVDEGVPSLGHRKSILSKNYSWLGVSIQPHKKYRYNCVMSFGGK
;
A
#
# COMPACT_ATOMS: atom_id res chain seq x y z
N MET A 1 -28.01 -45.13 55.10
CA MET A 1 -27.97 -43.80 54.40
C MET A 1 -26.74 -43.79 53.50
N LYS A 2 -26.91 -43.97 52.17
CA LYS A 2 -25.82 -43.95 51.18
C LYS A 2 -25.71 -42.52 50.61
N LYS A 3 -24.62 -41.82 50.88
CA LYS A 3 -24.32 -40.49 50.29
C LYS A 3 -23.90 -40.68 48.83
N LYS A 4 -24.66 -40.11 47.90
CA LYS A 4 -24.27 -39.98 46.46
C LYS A 4 -23.36 -38.78 46.32
N ILE A 5 -22.14 -39.05 45.86
CA ILE A 5 -21.19 -38.02 45.49
C ILE A 5 -21.48 -37.66 44.01
N PHE A 6 -21.89 -36.41 43.72
CA PHE A 6 -22.00 -35.91 42.38
C PHE A 6 -20.63 -35.32 41.98
N ILE A 7 -19.97 -35.94 41.01
CA ILE A 7 -18.79 -35.40 40.37
C ILE A 7 -19.26 -34.48 39.24
N ILE A 8 -19.08 -33.18 39.41
CA ILE A 8 -19.30 -32.20 38.36
C ILE A 8 -18.02 -32.16 37.50
N ILE A 9 -18.07 -32.72 36.30
CA ILE A 9 -17.02 -32.58 35.27
C ILE A 9 -17.25 -31.25 34.60
N SER A 10 -16.42 -30.26 34.95
CA SER A 10 -16.35 -28.97 34.26
C SER A 10 -15.62 -29.18 32.93
N LEU A 11 -16.38 -29.24 31.82
CA LEU A 11 -15.86 -29.18 30.48
C LEU A 11 -15.42 -27.74 30.17
N LEU A 12 -14.11 -27.51 30.28
CA LEU A 12 -13.48 -26.30 29.76
C LEU A 12 -13.54 -26.34 28.21
N PHE A 13 -14.52 -25.67 27.65
CA PHE A 13 -14.51 -25.33 26.22
C PHE A 13 -13.42 -24.31 25.98
N ASN A 14 -12.25 -24.76 25.52
CA ASN A 14 -11.28 -23.89 24.87
C ASN A 14 -11.90 -23.42 23.53
N SER A 15 -12.51 -22.28 23.53
CA SER A 15 -12.86 -21.56 22.30
C SER A 15 -11.56 -21.07 21.65
N LEU A 16 -10.98 -21.89 20.80
CA LEU A 16 -10.03 -21.44 19.80
C LEU A 16 -10.79 -20.48 18.89
N THR A 17 -10.68 -19.18 19.17
CA THR A 17 -11.06 -18.16 18.21
C THR A 17 -10.10 -18.27 17.03
N PHE A 18 -10.52 -18.97 15.99
CA PHE A 18 -9.95 -18.85 14.67
C PHE A 18 -10.21 -17.39 14.24
N TYR A 19 -9.22 -16.53 14.42
CA TYR A 19 -9.18 -15.29 13.65
C TYR A 19 -9.07 -15.73 12.20
N ALA A 20 -10.17 -15.67 11.47
CA ALA A 20 -10.16 -15.81 10.01
C ALA A 20 -9.17 -14.75 9.50
N GLN A 21 -8.10 -15.22 8.89
CA GLN A 21 -7.09 -14.39 8.24
C GLN A 21 -7.83 -13.57 7.18
N GLN A 22 -7.95 -12.27 7.42
CA GLN A 22 -8.71 -11.38 6.56
C GLN A 22 -7.90 -11.21 5.28
N ASP A 23 -8.36 -11.82 4.19
CA ASP A 23 -7.76 -11.63 2.88
C ASP A 23 -7.83 -10.15 2.53
N LEU A 24 -6.69 -9.55 2.15
CA LEU A 24 -6.63 -8.14 1.72
C LEU A 24 -7.38 -7.91 0.40
N ILE A 25 -7.78 -8.97 -0.29
CA ILE A 25 -8.62 -8.88 -1.48
C ILE A 25 -10.04 -8.52 -1.04
N PRO A 26 -10.60 -7.39 -1.49
CA PRO A 26 -11.97 -7.02 -1.19
C PRO A 26 -12.93 -8.09 -1.72
N LYS A 27 -13.80 -8.65 -0.87
CA LYS A 27 -14.73 -9.74 -1.24
C LYS A 27 -15.69 -9.35 -2.37
N ASP A 28 -16.04 -8.07 -2.45
CA ASP A 28 -17.00 -7.52 -3.42
C ASP A 28 -16.32 -6.73 -4.55
N SER A 29 -15.02 -6.88 -4.76
CA SER A 29 -14.33 -6.12 -5.78
C SER A 29 -14.42 -6.82 -7.14
N ASN A 30 -14.83 -6.07 -8.17
CA ASN A 30 -14.74 -6.48 -9.57
C ASN A 30 -13.30 -6.39 -10.10
N LEU A 31 -12.32 -6.27 -9.22
CA LEU A 31 -10.91 -6.19 -9.58
C LEU A 31 -10.44 -7.53 -10.16
N PRO A 32 -9.59 -7.52 -11.19
CA PRO A 32 -9.25 -8.69 -12.00
C PRO A 32 -8.22 -9.61 -11.35
N PHE A 33 -8.51 -10.10 -10.15
CA PHE A 33 -7.63 -11.02 -9.42
C PHE A 33 -7.59 -12.44 -10.00
N ASN A 34 -8.60 -12.82 -10.78
CA ASN A 34 -8.72 -14.14 -11.39
C ASN A 34 -7.58 -14.47 -12.36
N GLU A 35 -6.88 -13.47 -12.88
CA GLU A 35 -5.71 -13.66 -13.74
C GLU A 35 -4.39 -13.84 -12.96
N TRP A 36 -4.41 -13.67 -11.63
CA TRP A 36 -3.24 -13.74 -10.77
C TRP A 36 -3.18 -15.08 -10.03
N SER A 37 -2.02 -15.73 -10.04
CA SER A 37 -1.85 -16.95 -9.25
C SER A 37 -1.90 -16.64 -7.74
N LYS A 38 -2.48 -17.57 -6.98
CA LYS A 38 -2.55 -17.45 -5.52
C LYS A 38 -1.17 -17.24 -4.89
N ASP A 39 -0.14 -17.91 -5.39
CA ASP A 39 1.25 -17.78 -4.91
C ASP A 39 1.79 -16.36 -5.04
N VAL A 40 1.50 -15.68 -6.16
CA VAL A 40 1.92 -14.27 -6.37
C VAL A 40 1.13 -13.34 -5.46
N ILE A 41 -0.19 -13.56 -5.32
CA ILE A 41 -1.04 -12.78 -4.41
C ILE A 41 -0.54 -12.90 -2.96
N ASP A 42 -0.29 -14.12 -2.49
CA ASP A 42 0.18 -14.37 -1.12
C ASP A 42 1.55 -13.71 -0.86
N LYS A 43 2.47 -13.79 -1.81
CA LYS A 43 3.79 -13.15 -1.71
C LYS A 43 3.72 -11.63 -1.74
N ALA A 44 2.82 -11.04 -2.53
CA ALA A 44 2.65 -9.59 -2.59
C ALA A 44 2.11 -9.00 -1.28
N ASN A 45 1.43 -9.80 -0.46
CA ASN A 45 0.85 -9.43 0.83
C ASN A 45 1.91 -9.34 1.96
N THR A 46 3.01 -8.63 1.74
CA THR A 46 4.13 -8.51 2.68
C THR A 46 3.75 -7.90 4.03
N CYS A 47 2.64 -7.18 4.10
CA CYS A 47 2.19 -6.46 5.29
C CYS A 47 0.87 -7.00 5.87
N LYS A 48 0.39 -8.19 5.45
CA LYS A 48 -0.93 -8.73 5.83
C LYS A 48 -1.16 -8.77 7.36
N ASP A 49 -0.13 -9.07 8.12
CA ASP A 49 -0.19 -9.21 9.59
C ASP A 49 0.31 -7.96 10.34
N ASN A 50 0.62 -6.87 9.65
CA ASN A 50 1.15 -5.66 10.30
C ASN A 50 0.01 -4.84 10.93
N GLN A 51 -0.08 -4.91 12.26
CA GLN A 51 -1.11 -4.24 13.05
C GLN A 51 -0.92 -2.71 13.20
N LYS A 52 0.23 -2.17 12.76
CA LYS A 52 0.48 -0.72 12.76
C LYS A 52 -0.13 -0.02 11.56
N LEU A 53 -0.56 -0.78 10.56
CA LEU A 53 -1.16 -0.29 9.32
C LEU A 53 -2.65 -0.61 9.29
N THR A 54 -3.45 0.33 8.80
CA THR A 54 -4.85 0.08 8.45
C THR A 54 -4.93 -0.90 7.28
N GLU A 55 -6.12 -1.42 6.98
CA GLU A 55 -6.32 -2.32 5.86
C GLU A 55 -5.97 -1.66 4.53
N GLU A 56 -6.39 -0.41 4.31
CA GLU A 56 -6.08 0.33 3.08
C GLU A 56 -4.60 0.67 2.95
N GLU A 57 -3.91 0.98 4.04
CA GLU A 57 -2.46 1.17 4.03
C GLU A 57 -1.73 -0.13 3.66
N ARG A 58 -2.18 -1.31 4.15
CA ARG A 58 -1.64 -2.62 3.72
C ARG A 58 -1.92 -2.89 2.24
N ARG A 59 -3.09 -2.47 1.72
CA ARG A 59 -3.43 -2.58 0.29
C ARG A 59 -2.53 -1.73 -0.60
N VAL A 60 -2.05 -0.57 -0.13
CA VAL A 60 -1.02 0.20 -0.87
C VAL A 60 0.23 -0.65 -1.10
N PHE A 61 0.75 -1.32 -0.07
CA PHE A 61 1.89 -2.25 -0.25
C PHE A 61 1.57 -3.36 -1.25
N PHE A 62 0.41 -3.96 -1.12
CA PHE A 62 -0.03 -5.08 -1.93
C PHE A 62 -0.09 -4.71 -3.43
N TYR A 63 -0.78 -3.63 -3.81
CA TYR A 63 -0.87 -3.22 -5.21
C TYR A 63 0.48 -2.76 -5.78
N CYS A 64 1.28 -2.05 -5.00
CA CYS A 64 2.66 -1.74 -5.40
C CYS A 64 3.47 -3.02 -5.66
N ASN A 65 3.36 -4.02 -4.79
CA ASN A 65 4.09 -5.28 -4.94
C ASN A 65 3.61 -6.11 -6.13
N LEU A 66 2.32 -6.11 -6.46
CA LEU A 66 1.81 -6.74 -7.68
C LEU A 66 2.43 -6.07 -8.93
N ALA A 67 2.41 -4.73 -9.00
CA ALA A 67 3.01 -3.98 -10.11
C ALA A 67 4.52 -4.26 -10.24
N ARG A 68 5.23 -4.41 -9.12
CA ARG A 68 6.67 -4.68 -9.06
C ARG A 68 7.03 -6.13 -9.39
N THR A 69 6.13 -7.07 -9.13
CA THR A 69 6.36 -8.50 -9.39
C THR A 69 6.15 -8.84 -10.86
N ASN A 70 5.06 -8.36 -11.44
CA ASN A 70 4.71 -8.61 -12.84
C ASN A 70 3.97 -7.40 -13.43
N GLY A 71 4.73 -6.42 -13.89
CA GLY A 71 4.18 -5.19 -14.41
C GLY A 71 3.38 -5.39 -15.70
N ASP A 72 3.75 -6.33 -16.58
CA ASP A 72 2.96 -6.63 -17.78
C ASP A 72 1.57 -7.17 -17.42
N LEU A 73 1.50 -8.11 -16.49
CA LEU A 73 0.21 -8.61 -16.00
C LEU A 73 -0.58 -7.50 -15.30
N PHE A 74 0.08 -6.66 -14.48
CA PHE A 74 -0.56 -5.51 -13.85
C PHE A 74 -1.16 -4.53 -14.86
N ALA A 75 -0.44 -4.27 -15.96
CA ALA A 75 -0.95 -3.42 -17.04
C ALA A 75 -2.19 -4.02 -17.72
N ARG A 76 -2.16 -5.31 -18.05
CA ARG A 76 -3.28 -6.00 -18.72
C ARG A 76 -4.51 -6.19 -17.83
N THR A 77 -4.35 -6.15 -16.53
CA THR A 77 -5.41 -6.37 -15.53
C THR A 77 -5.80 -5.07 -14.85
N PHE A 78 -5.08 -4.66 -13.84
CA PHE A 78 -5.43 -3.52 -12.98
C PHE A 78 -5.40 -2.17 -13.69
N LEU A 79 -4.38 -1.89 -14.52
CA LEU A 79 -4.36 -0.65 -15.30
C LEU A 79 -5.52 -0.62 -16.31
N LYS A 80 -5.74 -1.71 -17.04
CA LYS A 80 -6.88 -1.81 -17.97
C LYS A 80 -8.23 -1.58 -17.27
N TYR A 81 -8.42 -2.20 -16.10
CA TYR A 81 -9.61 -1.99 -15.28
C TYR A 81 -9.75 -0.53 -14.87
N TYR A 82 -8.67 0.08 -14.39
CA TYR A 82 -8.68 1.48 -13.95
C TYR A 82 -9.05 2.43 -15.08
N LEU A 83 -8.45 2.26 -16.27
CA LEU A 83 -8.73 3.08 -17.46
C LEU A 83 -10.14 2.89 -18.00
N ALA A 84 -10.77 1.74 -17.80
CA ALA A 84 -12.17 1.51 -18.18
C ALA A 84 -13.17 2.25 -17.28
N ASN A 85 -12.75 2.64 -16.07
CA ASN A 85 -13.60 3.27 -15.06
C ASN A 85 -13.21 4.73 -14.74
N ASN A 86 -12.13 5.24 -15.32
CA ASN A 86 -11.62 6.58 -15.05
C ASN A 86 -11.19 7.27 -16.35
N ILE A 87 -11.39 8.59 -16.40
CA ILE A 87 -10.88 9.42 -17.50
C ILE A 87 -9.43 9.76 -17.18
N VAL A 88 -8.52 9.35 -18.04
CA VAL A 88 -7.06 9.57 -17.93
C VAL A 88 -6.52 10.06 -19.26
N ASP A 89 -5.61 11.04 -19.25
CA ASP A 89 -4.88 11.46 -20.45
C ASP A 89 -4.14 10.27 -21.09
N GLY A 90 -4.40 10.03 -22.35
CA GLY A 90 -3.86 8.88 -23.10
C GLY A 90 -2.33 8.81 -23.13
N ASN A 91 -1.63 9.94 -23.04
CA ASN A 91 -0.16 9.97 -22.97
C ASN A 91 0.34 9.37 -21.66
N TYR A 92 -0.28 9.74 -20.53
CA TYR A 92 0.09 9.18 -19.22
C TYR A 92 -0.22 7.68 -19.12
N ALA A 93 -1.38 7.26 -19.62
CA ALA A 93 -1.77 5.85 -19.68
C ALA A 93 -0.79 5.02 -20.55
N THR A 94 -0.50 5.47 -21.78
CA THR A 94 0.40 4.77 -22.72
C THR A 94 1.82 4.68 -22.17
N THR A 95 2.33 5.75 -21.57
CA THR A 95 3.68 5.74 -21.01
C THR A 95 3.75 4.84 -19.75
N LEU A 96 2.70 4.77 -18.94
CA LEU A 96 2.63 3.86 -17.80
C LEU A 96 2.63 2.39 -18.27
N GLU A 97 1.80 2.04 -19.25
CA GLU A 97 1.77 0.69 -19.80
C GLU A 97 3.16 0.25 -20.30
N ARG A 98 3.84 1.14 -21.05
CA ARG A 98 5.20 0.89 -21.54
C ARG A 98 6.20 0.69 -20.40
N ASP A 99 6.10 1.47 -19.32
CA ASP A 99 7.01 1.38 -18.19
C ASP A 99 6.74 0.12 -17.37
N LEU A 100 5.47 -0.25 -17.14
CA LEU A 100 5.08 -1.49 -16.46
C LEU A 100 5.58 -2.74 -17.21
N LYS A 101 5.51 -2.77 -18.54
CA LYS A 101 6.02 -3.91 -19.37
C LYS A 101 7.50 -4.21 -19.17
N LYS A 102 8.28 -3.28 -18.60
CA LYS A 102 9.71 -3.48 -18.29
C LYS A 102 9.95 -4.03 -16.89
N ILE A 103 8.88 -4.12 -16.06
CA ILE A 103 8.98 -4.51 -14.67
C ILE A 103 8.75 -6.01 -14.53
N ALA A 104 9.75 -6.72 -14.01
CA ALA A 104 9.63 -8.13 -13.67
C ALA A 104 10.48 -8.43 -12.43
N ASN A 105 9.87 -9.06 -11.43
CA ASN A 105 10.53 -9.55 -10.21
C ASN A 105 11.39 -8.47 -9.49
N PHE A 106 10.91 -7.24 -9.43
CA PHE A 106 11.56 -6.21 -8.61
C PHE A 106 11.41 -6.55 -7.12
N PRO A 107 12.33 -6.09 -6.26
CA PRO A 107 12.20 -6.29 -4.82
C PRO A 107 10.84 -5.77 -4.32
N MET A 108 10.09 -6.63 -3.62
CA MET A 108 8.83 -6.24 -3.01
C MET A 108 9.09 -5.29 -1.84
N PHE A 109 8.21 -4.30 -1.67
CA PHE A 109 8.26 -3.42 -0.51
C PHE A 109 7.95 -4.19 0.77
N GLN A 110 8.78 -3.95 1.78
CA GLN A 110 8.60 -4.38 3.16
C GLN A 110 8.32 -3.15 4.02
N ALA A 111 7.50 -3.31 5.06
CA ALA A 111 7.24 -2.23 6.00
C ALA A 111 8.48 -1.91 6.84
N ASN A 112 8.69 -0.61 7.09
CA ASN A 112 9.72 -0.13 8.00
C ASN A 112 9.13 0.90 8.97
N ASP A 113 9.33 0.69 10.28
CA ASP A 113 8.71 1.49 11.32
C ASP A 113 9.12 2.96 11.31
N ASP A 114 10.38 3.27 10.99
CA ASP A 114 10.83 4.66 10.91
C ASP A 114 10.16 5.38 9.74
N LEU A 115 10.01 4.71 8.60
CA LEU A 115 9.33 5.25 7.43
C LEU A 115 7.82 5.38 7.66
N ILE A 116 7.19 4.41 8.35
CA ILE A 116 5.78 4.52 8.76
C ILE A 116 5.61 5.76 9.65
N LYS A 117 6.48 5.95 10.63
CA LYS A 117 6.40 7.13 11.51
C LYS A 117 6.53 8.44 10.73
N ILE A 118 7.45 8.54 9.78
CA ILE A 118 7.60 9.73 8.92
C ILE A 118 6.31 9.98 8.13
N ALA A 119 5.74 8.93 7.54
CA ALA A 119 4.49 9.03 6.78
C ALA A 119 3.32 9.49 7.66
N VAL A 120 3.15 8.90 8.84
CA VAL A 120 2.10 9.28 9.81
C VAL A 120 2.23 10.73 10.23
N ASP A 121 3.43 11.16 10.64
CA ASP A 121 3.66 12.52 11.12
C ASP A 121 3.36 13.56 10.02
N HIS A 122 3.79 13.29 8.77
CA HIS A 122 3.57 14.21 7.66
C HIS A 122 2.11 14.23 7.19
N ALA A 123 1.51 13.06 6.97
CA ALA A 123 0.11 12.96 6.55
C ALA A 123 -0.84 13.61 7.58
N SER A 124 -0.62 13.35 8.88
CA SER A 124 -1.40 13.97 9.95
C SER A 124 -1.23 15.49 10.01
N ASN A 125 -0.01 16.00 9.80
CA ASN A 125 0.23 17.44 9.77
C ASN A 125 -0.47 18.10 8.56
N MET A 126 -0.32 17.53 7.36
CA MET A 126 -1.00 18.03 6.16
C MET A 126 -2.52 17.98 6.32
N GLY A 127 -3.05 16.87 6.84
CA GLY A 127 -4.47 16.70 7.09
C GLY A 127 -5.05 17.78 7.99
N LYS A 128 -4.39 18.07 9.12
CA LYS A 128 -4.81 19.10 10.10
C LYS A 128 -4.67 20.52 9.55
N THR A 129 -3.61 20.81 8.82
CA THR A 129 -3.32 22.17 8.33
C THR A 129 -4.00 22.48 6.99
N GLY A 130 -4.38 21.46 6.21
CA GLY A 130 -4.87 21.58 4.84
C GLY A 130 -3.79 21.92 3.83
N LYS A 131 -2.51 21.77 4.22
CA LYS A 131 -1.35 21.92 3.32
C LYS A 131 -1.16 20.69 2.45
N ILE A 132 -0.41 20.84 1.37
CA ILE A 132 0.00 19.78 0.44
C ILE A 132 1.50 19.88 0.19
N GLY A 133 2.08 18.81 -0.38
CA GLY A 133 3.47 18.79 -0.84
C GLY A 133 4.45 18.21 0.18
N HIS A 134 5.71 18.60 0.05
CA HIS A 134 6.84 17.93 0.70
C HIS A 134 7.55 18.83 1.74
N ASP A 135 6.81 19.68 2.43
CA ASP A 135 7.37 20.64 3.40
C ASP A 135 8.35 19.96 4.37
N ASN A 136 9.53 20.59 4.55
CA ASN A 136 10.58 20.13 5.47
C ASN A 136 11.08 18.70 5.22
N PHE A 137 11.10 18.24 3.96
CA PHE A 137 11.53 16.88 3.60
C PHE A 137 12.87 16.51 4.25
N ASP A 138 13.94 17.29 4.05
CA ASP A 138 15.28 16.97 4.59
C ASP A 138 15.28 16.83 6.11
N LYS A 139 14.54 17.69 6.81
CA LYS A 139 14.41 17.61 8.27
C LYS A 139 13.68 16.35 8.70
N ARG A 140 12.57 16.00 8.05
CA ARG A 140 11.77 14.80 8.37
C ARG A 140 12.55 13.51 8.09
N TYR A 141 13.34 13.49 7.01
CA TYR A 141 14.12 12.32 6.60
C TYR A 141 15.55 12.29 7.12
N SER A 142 15.99 13.26 7.93
CA SER A 142 17.40 13.38 8.38
C SER A 142 17.96 12.11 9.03
N ASN A 143 17.15 11.38 9.81
CA ASN A 143 17.56 10.10 10.40
C ASN A 143 17.44 8.94 9.42
N ALA A 144 16.45 8.93 8.54
CA ALA A 144 16.30 7.93 7.50
C ALA A 144 17.46 7.97 6.50
N MET A 145 17.91 9.18 6.10
CA MET A 145 19.07 9.38 5.21
C MET A 145 20.39 8.81 5.78
N LYS A 146 20.49 8.63 7.11
CA LYS A 146 21.65 7.98 7.74
C LYS A 146 21.57 6.44 7.68
N LYS A 147 20.36 5.88 7.52
CA LYS A 147 20.10 4.44 7.53
C LYS A 147 19.94 3.85 6.12
N PHE A 148 19.40 4.64 5.20
CA PHE A 148 19.10 4.23 3.83
C PHE A 148 20.04 4.93 2.85
N GLY A 149 20.52 4.21 1.82
CA GLY A 149 21.32 4.79 0.75
C GLY A 149 20.53 5.73 -0.18
N GLY A 150 19.20 5.73 -0.08
CA GLY A 150 18.31 6.65 -0.77
C GLY A 150 16.95 6.69 -0.11
N VAL A 151 16.31 7.85 -0.14
CA VAL A 151 14.93 8.07 0.34
C VAL A 151 14.12 8.84 -0.68
N ALA A 152 12.79 8.62 -0.69
CA ALA A 152 11.85 9.38 -1.50
C ALA A 152 10.52 9.49 -0.79
N GLU A 153 9.66 10.37 -1.28
CA GLU A 153 8.31 10.54 -0.77
C GLU A 153 7.33 10.76 -1.91
N ASN A 154 6.20 10.06 -1.85
CA ASN A 154 5.03 10.36 -2.68
C ASN A 154 3.91 10.86 -1.78
N CYS A 155 3.13 11.81 -2.28
CA CYS A 155 1.92 12.29 -1.63
C CYS A 155 0.74 12.18 -2.61
N ASP A 156 -0.36 11.58 -2.16
CA ASP A 156 -1.63 11.51 -2.89
C ASP A 156 -2.71 12.26 -2.11
N TYR A 157 -3.70 12.81 -2.82
CA TYR A 157 -4.79 13.59 -2.22
C TYR A 157 -6.12 13.25 -2.86
N GLY A 158 -7.13 13.00 -2.03
CA GLY A 158 -8.50 12.77 -2.46
C GLY A 158 -8.90 11.30 -2.51
N ASN A 159 -7.96 10.40 -2.69
CA ASN A 159 -8.22 8.96 -2.75
C ASN A 159 -8.23 8.35 -1.35
N GLU A 160 -9.14 7.38 -1.14
CA GLU A 160 -9.36 6.71 0.14
C GLU A 160 -8.82 5.28 0.14
N THR A 161 -8.94 4.59 -1.00
CA THR A 161 -8.56 3.18 -1.11
C THR A 161 -7.11 2.99 -1.56
N GLY A 162 -6.48 1.94 -1.08
CA GLY A 162 -5.11 1.61 -1.50
C GLY A 162 -4.97 1.39 -3.00
N PHE A 163 -6.02 0.88 -3.66
CA PHE A 163 -6.03 0.72 -5.11
C PHE A 163 -6.00 2.06 -5.84
N GLU A 164 -6.92 2.97 -5.50
CA GLU A 164 -7.02 4.29 -6.13
C GLU A 164 -5.74 5.11 -5.92
N ILE A 165 -5.18 5.09 -4.70
CA ILE A 165 -3.92 5.77 -4.36
C ILE A 165 -2.77 5.26 -5.25
N VAL A 166 -2.60 3.95 -5.35
CA VAL A 166 -1.50 3.37 -6.15
C VAL A 166 -1.71 3.66 -7.64
N MET A 167 -2.94 3.55 -8.14
CA MET A 167 -3.22 3.84 -9.55
C MET A 167 -3.00 5.32 -9.89
N SER A 168 -3.48 6.26 -9.05
CA SER A 168 -3.23 7.69 -9.20
C SER A 168 -1.74 8.00 -9.30
N LEU A 169 -0.94 7.49 -8.35
CA LEU A 169 0.50 7.73 -8.30
C LEU A 169 1.30 7.02 -9.42
N LEU A 170 0.79 5.90 -9.94
CA LEU A 170 1.37 5.22 -11.11
C LEU A 170 1.04 5.95 -12.41
N VAL A 171 -0.21 6.37 -12.59
CA VAL A 171 -0.61 7.19 -13.75
C VAL A 171 0.17 8.49 -13.73
N ASP A 172 0.26 9.13 -12.57
CA ASP A 172 1.05 10.34 -12.31
C ASP A 172 0.63 11.53 -13.21
N GLU A 173 -0.69 11.61 -13.51
CA GLU A 173 -1.24 12.61 -14.40
C GLU A 173 -1.03 14.03 -13.87
N GLY A 174 -0.63 14.94 -14.75
CA GLY A 174 -0.30 16.32 -14.39
C GLY A 174 1.08 16.52 -13.77
N VAL A 175 1.89 15.45 -13.60
CA VAL A 175 3.26 15.51 -13.09
C VAL A 175 4.27 15.14 -14.20
N PRO A 176 4.79 16.13 -14.96
CA PRO A 176 5.66 15.85 -16.12
C PRO A 176 6.94 15.07 -15.79
N SER A 177 7.42 15.18 -14.55
CA SER A 177 8.60 14.44 -14.08
C SER A 177 8.35 12.95 -13.89
N LEU A 178 7.07 12.53 -13.76
CA LEU A 178 6.64 11.17 -13.39
C LEU A 178 7.34 10.69 -12.10
N GLY A 179 7.49 11.58 -11.15
CA GLY A 179 8.27 11.34 -9.92
C GLY A 179 7.67 10.25 -9.04
N HIS A 180 6.33 10.26 -8.88
CA HIS A 180 5.64 9.28 -8.04
C HIS A 180 5.72 7.87 -8.65
N ARG A 181 5.45 7.75 -9.95
CA ARG A 181 5.62 6.49 -10.72
C ARG A 181 7.04 5.95 -10.58
N LYS A 182 8.06 6.81 -10.78
CA LYS A 182 9.46 6.43 -10.70
C LYS A 182 9.82 5.91 -9.32
N SER A 183 9.31 6.49 -8.24
CA SER A 183 9.53 6.00 -6.88
C SER A 183 8.95 4.60 -6.68
N ILE A 184 7.69 4.37 -7.11
CA ILE A 184 7.02 3.07 -6.97
C ILE A 184 7.73 1.99 -7.80
N LEU A 185 8.13 2.30 -9.05
CA LEU A 185 8.73 1.36 -9.98
C LEU A 185 10.27 1.34 -9.92
N SER A 186 10.89 1.94 -8.92
CA SER A 186 12.34 1.88 -8.71
C SER A 186 12.76 0.58 -8.03
N LYS A 187 13.72 -0.16 -8.62
CA LYS A 187 14.34 -1.31 -7.97
C LYS A 187 15.27 -0.94 -6.80
N ASN A 188 15.61 0.34 -6.67
CA ASN A 188 16.50 0.83 -5.62
C ASN A 188 15.81 0.95 -4.26
N TYR A 189 14.46 1.02 -4.23
CA TYR A 189 13.69 1.04 -2.99
C TYR A 189 13.11 -0.33 -2.69
N SER A 190 13.26 -0.79 -1.44
CA SER A 190 12.71 -2.04 -0.93
C SER A 190 11.99 -1.87 0.42
N TRP A 191 12.10 -0.70 1.04
CA TRP A 191 11.43 -0.37 2.28
C TRP A 191 10.40 0.73 2.03
N LEU A 192 9.26 0.62 2.71
CA LEU A 192 8.16 1.56 2.56
C LEU A 192 7.48 1.81 3.92
N GLY A 193 7.06 3.05 4.14
CA GLY A 193 6.11 3.44 5.16
C GLY A 193 4.93 4.12 4.50
N VAL A 194 3.72 3.81 4.93
CA VAL A 194 2.48 4.37 4.37
C VAL A 194 1.63 4.92 5.50
N SER A 195 0.99 6.06 5.27
CA SER A 195 -0.08 6.55 6.12
C SER A 195 -1.16 7.26 5.31
N ILE A 196 -2.40 6.86 5.53
CA ILE A 196 -3.61 7.49 4.97
C ILE A 196 -4.30 8.23 6.12
N GLN A 197 -4.51 9.54 5.97
CA GLN A 197 -5.10 10.38 7.01
C GLN A 197 -6.22 11.27 6.43
N PRO A 198 -7.22 11.65 7.24
CA PRO A 198 -8.19 12.67 6.85
C PRO A 198 -7.51 13.98 6.49
N HIS A 199 -8.03 14.68 5.45
CA HIS A 199 -7.48 15.95 4.99
C HIS A 199 -8.55 17.02 4.85
N LYS A 200 -8.33 18.21 5.43
CA LYS A 200 -9.31 19.30 5.48
C LYS A 200 -9.87 19.73 4.12
N LYS A 201 -9.04 19.69 3.06
CA LYS A 201 -9.45 20.15 1.71
C LYS A 201 -9.82 19.00 0.78
N TYR A 202 -9.18 17.84 0.94
CA TYR A 202 -9.23 16.73 -0.02
C TYR A 202 -9.87 15.47 0.54
N ARG A 203 -10.54 15.49 1.71
CA ARG A 203 -11.09 14.35 2.44
C ARG A 203 -10.00 13.46 3.01
N TYR A 204 -9.12 12.96 2.16
CA TYR A 204 -8.00 12.09 2.51
C TYR A 204 -6.69 12.60 1.91
N ASN A 205 -5.60 12.22 2.52
CA ASN A 205 -4.27 12.26 1.93
C ASN A 205 -3.50 11.00 2.30
N CYS A 206 -2.64 10.55 1.39
CA CYS A 206 -1.71 9.46 1.63
C CYS A 206 -0.27 9.95 1.50
N VAL A 207 0.58 9.54 2.42
CA VAL A 207 2.03 9.70 2.31
C VAL A 207 2.67 8.33 2.21
N MET A 208 3.53 8.16 1.22
CA MET A 208 4.38 7.00 1.02
C MET A 208 5.84 7.41 1.18
N SER A 209 6.52 6.90 2.21
CA SER A 209 7.93 7.17 2.52
C SER A 209 8.79 5.98 2.09
N PHE A 210 9.70 6.18 1.15
CA PHE A 210 10.54 5.12 0.58
C PHE A 210 11.93 5.11 1.18
N GLY A 211 12.52 3.91 1.33
CA GLY A 211 13.90 3.68 1.72
C GLY A 211 14.56 2.63 0.83
N GLY A 212 15.79 2.91 0.42
CA GLY A 212 16.61 2.05 -0.44
C GLY A 212 17.92 1.62 0.22
N LYS A 213 18.68 0.81 -0.51
CA LYS A 213 20.05 0.41 -0.13
C LYS A 213 21.06 1.49 -0.53
#